data_9854ee336094b92a5d57f8945140baba
#
_entry.id   9854ee336094b92a5d57f8945140baba
#
_cell.length_a   1.000
_cell.length_b   1.000
_cell.length_c   1.000
_cell.angle_alpha   90.00
_cell.angle_beta   90.00
_cell.angle_gamma   90.00
#
_symmetry.space_group_name_H-M   'P 1'
#
loop_
_entity.id
_entity.type
_entity.pdbx_description
1 polymer ?
#
loop_
_entity_poly.entity_id
_entity_poly.type
_entity_poly.pdbx_seq_one_letter_code
_entity_poly.pdbx_strand_id
1 'polypeptide(L)' 'LGVLAKNVELDEGEVMLSSKGGASIVLKNDGRVLINGKAV' A
#
# COMPACT_ATOMS: atom_id res chain seq x y z
N LEU A 1 13.23 0.72 -6.20
CA LEU A 1 12.59 0.82 -6.05
C LEU A 1 11.65 0.84 -6.89
N GLY A 2 11.37 0.64 -7.35
CA GLY A 2 10.65 0.60 -8.18
C GLY A 2 9.39 0.57 -8.18
N VAL A 3 8.81 0.47 -7.94
CA VAL A 3 7.72 0.41 -8.00
C VAL A 3 6.75 0.69 -8.43
N LEU A 4 6.24 0.67 -8.58
CA LEU A 4 5.35 0.82 -9.05
C LEU A 4 4.14 0.59 -8.85
N ALA A 5 3.56 0.87 -8.28
CA ALA A 5 2.34 0.79 -8.00
C ALA A 5 1.52 1.35 -8.88
N LYS A 6 1.31 1.01 -9.87
CA LYS A 6 0.64 1.60 -10.73
C LYS A 6 -0.70 1.74 -10.47
N ASN A 7 -1.56 1.53 -10.18
CA ASN A 7 -2.94 1.68 -10.04
C ASN A 7 -3.36 1.85 -8.65
N VAL A 8 -2.51 2.28 -7.78
CA VAL A 8 -2.86 2.46 -6.40
C VAL A 8 -3.17 3.90 -6.18
N GLU A 9 -4.28 4.21 -5.59
CA GLU A 9 -4.60 5.56 -5.25
C GLU A 9 -4.47 5.72 -3.78
N LEU A 10 -3.59 6.57 -3.33
CA LEU A 10 -3.37 6.85 -1.93
C LEU A 10 -3.84 8.24 -1.62
N ASP A 11 -4.52 8.39 -0.51
CA ASP A 11 -4.86 9.72 -0.03
C ASP A 11 -3.66 10.35 0.60
N GLU A 12 -3.71 11.65 0.76
CA GLU A 12 -2.61 12.33 1.35
C GLU A 12 -2.40 11.81 2.76
N GLY A 13 -1.20 11.53 3.11
CA GLY A 13 -0.89 10.98 4.42
C GLY A 13 -0.78 9.48 4.45
N GLU A 14 -1.22 8.79 3.43
CA GLU A 14 -1.13 7.33 3.43
C GLU A 14 0.18 6.90 2.81
N VAL A 15 0.63 5.72 3.18
CA VAL A 15 1.91 5.20 2.75
C VAL A 15 1.71 3.80 2.20
N MET A 16 2.39 3.48 1.13
CA MET A 16 2.35 2.13 0.58
C MET A 16 3.76 1.67 0.30
N LEU A 17 4.05 0.44 0.66
CA LEU A 17 5.27 -0.23 0.28
C LEU A 17 4.87 -1.40 -0.58
N SER A 18 5.57 -1.60 -1.67
CA SER A 18 5.26 -2.75 -2.50
C SER A 18 6.54 -3.34 -3.05
N SER A 19 6.48 -4.60 -3.38
CA SER A 19 7.63 -5.28 -3.91
C SER A 19 7.34 -5.71 -5.33
N LYS A 20 8.40 -6.07 -6.03
CA LYS A 20 8.25 -6.51 -7.39
C LYS A 20 7.43 -7.77 -7.48
N GLY A 21 7.44 -8.58 -6.48
CA GLY A 21 6.67 -9.83 -6.49
C GLY A 21 5.20 -9.66 -6.20
N GLY A 22 4.75 -8.44 -5.94
CA GLY A 22 3.32 -8.24 -5.74
C GLY A 22 2.88 -8.09 -4.31
N ALA A 23 3.78 -8.19 -3.37
CA ALA A 23 3.40 -7.99 -1.98
C ALA A 23 3.28 -6.50 -1.70
N SER A 24 2.36 -6.13 -0.87
CA SER A 24 2.22 -4.72 -0.55
C SER A 24 1.72 -4.55 0.88
N ILE A 25 2.03 -3.41 1.44
CA ILE A 25 1.55 -3.03 2.75
C ILE A 25 1.12 -1.57 2.63
N VAL A 26 -0.09 -1.29 3.02
CA VAL A 26 -0.62 0.06 2.94
C VAL A 26 -1.01 0.50 4.34
N LEU A 27 -0.60 1.70 4.70
CA LEU A 27 -0.96 2.29 5.97
C LEU A 27 -1.99 3.36 5.69
N LYS A 28 -3.20 3.13 6.17
CA LYS A 28 -4.31 4.02 5.85
C LYS A 28 -4.42 5.13 6.88
N ASN A 29 -5.04 6.22 6.46
CA ASN A 29 -5.18 7.36 7.36
C ASN A 29 -6.09 7.06 8.55
N ASP A 30 -6.96 6.09 8.45
CA ASP A 30 -7.84 5.78 9.56
C ASP A 30 -7.21 4.79 10.52
N GLY A 31 -5.94 4.49 10.36
CA GLY A 31 -5.25 3.60 11.29
C GLY A 31 -5.24 2.15 10.87
N ARG A 32 -5.83 1.82 9.75
CA ARG A 32 -5.83 0.43 9.34
C ARG A 32 -4.58 0.10 8.56
N VAL A 33 -4.23 -1.16 8.55
CA VAL A 33 -3.08 -1.64 7.80
C VAL A 33 -3.60 -2.71 6.85
N LEU A 34 -3.26 -2.57 5.60
CA LEU A 34 -3.67 -3.56 4.61
C LEU A 34 -2.43 -4.31 4.14
N ILE A 35 -2.51 -5.63 4.16
CA ILE A 35 -1.42 -6.44 3.66
C ILE A 35 -1.94 -7.17 2.45
N ASN A 36 -1.34 -6.91 1.31
CA ASN A 36 -1.77 -7.47 0.03
C ASN A 36 -3.23 -7.12 -0.23
N GLY A 37 -3.65 -5.94 0.20
CA GLY A 37 -5.01 -5.48 -0.07
C GLY A 37 -6.03 -5.92 0.94
N LYS A 38 -5.63 -6.65 1.97
CA LYS A 38 -6.58 -7.13 2.95
C LYS A 38 -6.29 -6.52 4.29
N ALA A 39 -7.31 -6.08 4.96
CA ALA A 39 -7.14 -5.48 6.27
C ALA A 39 -6.67 -6.54 7.26
N VAL A 40 -5.78 -6.14 8.12
CA VAL A 40 -5.22 -7.05 9.11
C VAL A 40 -6.07 -7.10 10.34
#